data_373b15d3e76302ced44403d12337d0f8
#
_entry.id   373b15d3e76302ced44403d12337d0f8
#
_cell.length_a   1.000
_cell.length_b   1.000
_cell.length_c   1.000
_cell.angle_alpha   90.00
_cell.angle_beta   90.00
_cell.angle_gamma   90.00
#
_symmetry.space_group_name_H-M   'P 1'
#
loop_
_entity.id
_entity.type
_entity.pdbx_description
1 polymer ?
#
loop_
_entity_poly.entity_id
_entity_poly.type
_entity_poly.pdbx_seq_one_letter_code
_entity_poly.pdbx_strand_id
1 'polypeptide(L)'
;MNKKKIFPILGVALLLGNLLGCQTPVRADSPNKVNINASQNVKADQKLMQQAQDKLKELTGNTYKLIQGTAMKDFVNFKRENFKYDTISYKKNGKLNDIGININYEDLNGGKYQSKLKETWETLFPEEEPKYVSISESIYRVGTISSNAKQNKQVYTEDNGSIHGVNYAPDDAPASVQKQAAQVLSKLTNGKVKKGEKLDRVFVLDGKPNVYQYKYKSKTIDVSFAIEDQTLELLQASVQSNGKGVDNYKEFQKKEKAKDAKLKKLTLDALTKNAVKDAKAMINFDLKGYKGARGTNAWDKDQMTFTKKGAPTVTATVDADGSFNSFIVEKYGQHLSFGGNTIVGPANEEPKILIN
;
A
#
# COMPACT_ATOMS: atom_id res chain seq x y z
N MET A 1 -27.60 -5.36 26.03
CA MET A 1 -27.25 -4.45 24.92
C MET A 1 -25.75 -4.18 24.94
N ASN A 2 -24.96 -4.97 24.23
CA ASN A 2 -23.50 -4.83 24.18
C ASN A 2 -23.10 -4.00 22.97
N LYS A 3 -22.65 -2.77 23.22
CA LYS A 3 -22.08 -1.90 22.21
C LYS A 3 -20.69 -2.46 21.84
N LYS A 4 -20.57 -3.04 20.65
CA LYS A 4 -19.28 -3.40 20.05
C LYS A 4 -18.53 -2.10 19.74
N LYS A 5 -17.46 -1.84 20.45
CA LYS A 5 -16.51 -0.76 20.13
C LYS A 5 -15.66 -1.20 18.94
N ILE A 6 -15.81 -0.50 17.84
CA ILE A 6 -14.95 -0.66 16.65
C ILE A 6 -13.68 0.15 16.93
N PHE A 7 -12.54 -0.52 16.98
CA PHE A 7 -11.24 0.12 17.10
C PHE A 7 -10.58 0.23 15.73
N PRO A 8 -10.04 1.39 15.36
CA PRO A 8 -9.22 1.49 14.16
C PRO A 8 -7.82 0.96 14.50
N ILE A 9 -7.44 -0.12 13.82
CA ILE A 9 -6.06 -0.59 13.81
C ILE A 9 -5.29 0.31 12.85
N LEU A 10 -4.57 1.29 13.41
CA LEU A 10 -3.51 2.02 12.69
C LEU A 10 -2.25 1.15 12.70
N GLY A 11 -2.21 0.16 11.81
CA GLY A 11 -1.03 -0.62 11.53
C GLY A 11 -0.56 -0.33 10.13
N VAL A 12 0.47 0.47 10.01
CA VAL A 12 1.37 0.61 8.85
C VAL A 12 0.69 0.58 7.48
N ALA A 13 -0.12 1.59 7.19
CA ALA A 13 -0.47 1.97 5.84
C ALA A 13 0.56 2.98 5.34
N LEU A 14 1.76 2.53 5.01
CA LEU A 14 2.88 3.41 4.70
C LEU A 14 3.47 3.14 3.34
N LEU A 15 2.61 2.97 2.34
CA LEU A 15 2.96 3.24 0.95
C LEU A 15 1.75 3.43 0.04
N LEU A 16 0.55 3.59 0.61
CA LEU A 16 -0.58 4.19 -0.08
C LEU A 16 -0.98 5.42 0.71
N GLY A 17 -0.02 6.35 0.81
CA GLY A 17 -0.23 7.63 1.42
C GLY A 17 -1.34 8.37 0.71
N ASN A 18 -2.30 8.82 1.51
CA ASN A 18 -3.21 9.92 1.20
C ASN A 18 -4.36 9.70 0.22
N LEU A 19 -5.06 8.58 0.32
CA LEU A 19 -6.42 8.51 -0.26
C LEU A 19 -7.54 8.57 0.79
N LEU A 20 -7.21 8.85 2.02
CA LEU A 20 -8.21 9.15 3.05
C LEU A 20 -7.86 10.51 3.65
N GLY A 21 -8.50 11.54 3.13
CA GLY A 21 -8.66 12.78 3.87
C GLY A 21 -9.32 12.43 5.21
N CYS A 22 -8.53 12.38 6.29
CA CYS A 22 -9.05 12.35 7.65
C CYS A 22 -9.92 13.59 7.85
N GLN A 23 -11.22 13.44 7.69
CA GLN A 23 -12.15 14.38 8.31
C GLN A 23 -12.13 14.11 9.81
N THR A 24 -11.28 14.82 10.52
CA THR A 24 -11.48 15.01 11.96
C THR A 24 -12.83 15.69 12.15
N PRO A 25 -13.70 15.22 13.07
CA PRO A 25 -14.90 15.97 13.41
C PRO A 25 -14.43 17.30 14.03
N VAL A 26 -14.59 18.37 13.29
CA VAL A 26 -14.42 19.73 13.81
C VAL A 26 -15.54 19.97 14.80
N ARG A 27 -15.17 20.08 16.08
CA ARG A 27 -16.04 20.58 17.13
C ARG A 27 -16.46 21.98 16.75
N ALA A 28 -17.76 22.18 16.56
CA ALA A 28 -18.33 23.48 16.32
C ALA A 28 -18.18 24.33 17.56
N ASP A 29 -17.26 25.30 17.54
CA ASP A 29 -17.35 26.50 18.35
C ASP A 29 -16.51 27.61 17.72
N SER A 30 -17.24 28.65 17.33
CA SER A 30 -16.86 30.00 16.94
C SER A 30 -16.96 30.34 15.46
N PRO A 31 -17.79 31.35 15.11
CA PRO A 31 -17.92 31.84 13.74
C PRO A 31 -16.83 32.86 13.46
N ASN A 32 -15.64 32.44 13.08
CA ASN A 32 -14.72 33.33 12.40
C ASN A 32 -15.16 33.42 10.93
N LYS A 33 -15.77 34.52 10.57
CA LYS A 33 -16.02 34.94 9.19
C LYS A 33 -14.69 35.05 8.46
N VAL A 34 -14.32 33.98 7.75
CA VAL A 34 -13.25 34.03 6.76
C VAL A 34 -13.82 34.81 5.56
N ASN A 35 -13.38 36.03 5.44
CA ASN A 35 -13.67 36.88 4.27
C ASN A 35 -12.90 36.28 3.08
N ILE A 36 -13.55 35.47 2.28
CA ILE A 36 -12.99 34.90 1.06
C ILE A 36 -13.11 35.97 0.00
N ASN A 37 -12.01 36.59 -0.39
CA ASN A 37 -11.91 37.40 -1.58
C ASN A 37 -12.15 36.52 -2.81
N ALA A 38 -13.42 36.44 -3.23
CA ALA A 38 -13.91 35.48 -4.22
C ALA A 38 -13.48 35.80 -5.67
N SER A 39 -12.93 36.97 -5.98
CA SER A 39 -12.79 37.41 -7.38
C SER A 39 -11.45 37.11 -8.07
N GLN A 40 -10.38 36.78 -7.35
CA GLN A 40 -9.08 36.44 -7.96
C GLN A 40 -8.84 34.94 -8.22
N ASN A 41 -9.63 34.08 -7.62
CA ASN A 41 -9.45 32.61 -7.75
C ASN A 41 -10.16 31.99 -8.96
N VAL A 42 -11.19 32.61 -9.53
CA VAL A 42 -12.05 31.99 -10.55
C VAL A 42 -11.30 31.69 -11.86
N LYS A 43 -10.40 32.56 -12.32
CA LYS A 43 -9.64 32.30 -13.57
C LYS A 43 -8.55 31.21 -13.39
N ALA A 44 -7.88 31.22 -12.24
CA ALA A 44 -6.87 30.21 -11.95
C ALA A 44 -7.51 28.81 -11.82
N ASP A 45 -8.67 28.74 -11.17
CA ASP A 45 -9.42 27.51 -11.00
C ASP A 45 -9.95 26.95 -12.33
N GLN A 46 -10.35 27.80 -13.28
CA GLN A 46 -10.76 27.37 -14.62
C GLN A 46 -9.61 26.73 -15.41
N LYS A 47 -8.40 27.28 -15.32
CA LYS A 47 -7.22 26.69 -15.96
C LYS A 47 -6.89 25.32 -15.36
N LEU A 48 -6.95 25.21 -14.04
CA LEU A 48 -6.71 23.93 -13.35
C LEU A 48 -7.80 22.91 -13.67
N MET A 49 -9.05 23.34 -13.80
CA MET A 49 -10.15 22.47 -14.21
C MET A 49 -9.92 21.91 -15.64
N GLN A 50 -9.47 22.75 -16.58
CA GLN A 50 -9.12 22.29 -17.92
C GLN A 50 -7.98 21.28 -17.89
N GLN A 51 -6.92 21.54 -17.12
CA GLN A 51 -5.82 20.59 -16.93
C GLN A 51 -6.31 19.25 -16.36
N ALA A 52 -7.24 19.29 -15.41
CA ALA A 52 -7.83 18.08 -14.85
C ALA A 52 -8.68 17.31 -15.87
N GLN A 53 -9.43 18.01 -16.73
CA GLN A 53 -10.18 17.37 -17.82
C GLN A 53 -9.26 16.73 -18.85
N ASP A 54 -8.20 17.42 -19.26
CA ASP A 54 -7.21 16.94 -20.22
C ASP A 54 -6.50 15.69 -19.66
N LYS A 55 -6.16 15.73 -18.36
CA LYS A 55 -5.54 14.57 -17.70
C LYS A 55 -6.48 13.37 -17.61
N LEU A 56 -7.74 13.57 -17.28
CA LEU A 56 -8.73 12.50 -17.29
C LEU A 56 -8.91 11.91 -18.67
N LYS A 57 -8.94 12.75 -19.70
CA LYS A 57 -9.02 12.28 -21.11
C LYS A 57 -7.79 11.46 -21.50
N GLU A 58 -6.58 11.88 -21.10
CA GLU A 58 -5.36 11.10 -21.27
C GLU A 58 -5.48 9.71 -20.64
N LEU A 59 -5.97 9.65 -19.39
CA LEU A 59 -6.01 8.42 -18.60
C LEU A 59 -7.12 7.46 -19.03
N THR A 60 -8.27 7.96 -19.47
CA THR A 60 -9.48 7.16 -19.70
C THR A 60 -9.98 7.16 -21.14
N GLY A 61 -9.48 8.06 -21.97
CA GLY A 61 -10.02 8.33 -23.32
C GLY A 61 -11.31 9.15 -23.33
N ASN A 62 -11.90 9.46 -22.17
CA ASN A 62 -13.20 10.12 -22.04
C ASN A 62 -13.09 11.57 -21.56
N THR A 63 -14.04 12.38 -21.97
CA THR A 63 -14.21 13.74 -21.46
C THR A 63 -15.29 13.74 -20.38
N TYR A 64 -14.98 14.32 -19.22
CA TYR A 64 -15.89 14.40 -18.09
C TYR A 64 -16.24 15.85 -17.75
N LYS A 65 -17.48 16.07 -17.34
CA LYS A 65 -17.85 17.30 -16.66
C LYS A 65 -17.30 17.26 -15.23
N LEU A 66 -16.50 18.24 -14.88
CA LEU A 66 -15.93 18.36 -13.54
C LEU A 66 -16.69 19.43 -12.74
N ILE A 67 -16.77 19.18 -11.44
CA ILE A 67 -17.21 20.15 -10.45
C ILE A 67 -16.09 20.38 -9.46
N GLN A 68 -15.99 21.62 -8.97
CA GLN A 68 -15.01 21.98 -7.96
C GLN A 68 -15.42 21.38 -6.61
N GLY A 69 -14.47 20.70 -5.98
CA GLY A 69 -14.60 20.21 -4.61
C GLY A 69 -14.23 21.27 -3.58
N THR A 70 -13.97 20.83 -2.35
CA THR A 70 -13.55 21.73 -1.26
C THR A 70 -12.18 22.32 -1.55
N ALA A 71 -12.07 23.64 -1.59
CA ALA A 71 -10.78 24.31 -1.73
C ALA A 71 -10.01 24.21 -0.42
N MET A 72 -8.74 23.82 -0.51
CA MET A 72 -7.79 23.81 0.60
C MET A 72 -6.78 24.95 0.43
N LYS A 73 -6.02 25.26 1.49
CA LYS A 73 -5.06 26.38 1.48
C LYS A 73 -4.11 26.33 0.28
N ASP A 74 -3.57 25.15 -0.04
CA ASP A 74 -2.51 24.97 -1.04
C ASP A 74 -2.96 24.18 -2.28
N PHE A 75 -4.19 23.66 -2.28
CA PHE A 75 -4.70 22.76 -3.30
C PHE A 75 -6.10 23.17 -3.77
N VAL A 76 -6.40 22.85 -5.03
CA VAL A 76 -7.73 22.89 -5.62
C VAL A 76 -8.14 21.47 -5.97
N ASN A 77 -9.30 21.08 -5.49
CA ASN A 77 -9.84 19.74 -5.71
C ASN A 77 -10.98 19.79 -6.71
N PHE A 78 -11.03 18.78 -7.57
CA PHE A 78 -12.11 18.56 -8.52
C PHE A 78 -12.62 17.13 -8.38
N LYS A 79 -13.82 16.87 -8.87
CA LYS A 79 -14.37 15.53 -9.05
C LYS A 79 -15.26 15.52 -10.29
N ARG A 80 -15.44 14.36 -10.89
CA ARG A 80 -16.42 14.18 -11.95
C ARG A 80 -17.83 14.43 -11.38
N GLU A 81 -18.68 15.08 -12.16
CA GLU A 81 -20.09 15.23 -11.78
C GLU A 81 -20.71 13.84 -11.57
N ASN A 82 -21.48 13.65 -10.50
CA ASN A 82 -22.09 12.38 -10.09
C ASN A 82 -21.12 11.29 -9.57
N PHE A 83 -19.82 11.59 -9.39
CA PHE A 83 -18.84 10.66 -8.81
C PHE A 83 -18.36 11.16 -7.44
N LYS A 84 -18.87 10.53 -6.39
CA LYS A 84 -18.67 11.01 -5.00
C LYS A 84 -17.24 10.81 -4.51
N TYR A 85 -16.59 9.74 -4.94
CA TYR A 85 -15.32 9.26 -4.37
C TYR A 85 -14.10 9.62 -5.20
N ASP A 86 -14.28 10.37 -6.27
CA ASP A 86 -13.15 10.87 -7.06
C ASP A 86 -12.29 11.82 -6.25
N THR A 87 -10.99 11.70 -6.43
CA THR A 87 -9.99 12.65 -5.95
C THR A 87 -9.19 13.14 -7.14
N ILE A 88 -9.29 14.43 -7.45
CA ILE A 88 -8.49 15.09 -8.49
C ILE A 88 -8.00 16.40 -7.87
N SER A 89 -6.71 16.44 -7.54
CA SER A 89 -6.13 17.51 -6.75
C SER A 89 -4.93 18.13 -7.46
N TYR A 90 -4.95 19.44 -7.58
CA TYR A 90 -3.84 20.22 -8.11
C TYR A 90 -3.32 21.21 -7.09
N LYS A 91 -2.01 21.39 -7.02
CA LYS A 91 -1.40 22.52 -6.32
C LYS A 91 -1.77 23.83 -7.05
N LYS A 92 -1.92 24.94 -6.34
CA LYS A 92 -2.21 26.25 -6.94
C LYS A 92 -1.19 26.69 -7.99
N ASN A 93 0.00 26.11 -8.00
CA ASN A 93 1.02 26.35 -9.03
C ASN A 93 0.83 25.51 -10.31
N GLY A 94 -0.26 24.76 -10.43
CA GLY A 94 -0.58 23.95 -11.61
C GLY A 94 0.01 22.53 -11.62
N LYS A 95 0.75 22.14 -10.60
CA LYS A 95 1.26 20.76 -10.53
C LYS A 95 0.18 19.82 -10.03
N LEU A 96 0.01 18.68 -10.71
CA LEU A 96 -0.81 17.59 -10.21
C LEU A 96 -0.29 17.16 -8.83
N ASN A 97 -1.20 17.03 -7.88
CA ASN A 97 -0.90 16.56 -6.55
C ASN A 97 -1.34 15.11 -6.38
N ASP A 98 -2.57 14.81 -6.79
CA ASP A 98 -3.14 13.49 -6.68
C ASP A 98 -4.32 13.32 -7.65
N ILE A 99 -4.48 12.11 -8.16
CA ILE A 99 -5.65 11.70 -8.90
C ILE A 99 -6.02 10.28 -8.51
N GLY A 100 -7.27 10.08 -8.14
CA GLY A 100 -7.83 8.78 -7.83
C GLY A 100 -9.26 8.71 -8.38
N ILE A 101 -9.49 7.85 -9.34
CA ILE A 101 -10.81 7.62 -9.95
C ILE A 101 -11.09 6.15 -10.10
N ASN A 102 -12.36 5.80 -9.97
CA ASN A 102 -12.87 4.48 -10.32
C ASN A 102 -13.74 4.58 -11.57
N ILE A 103 -13.59 3.64 -12.50
CA ILE A 103 -14.33 3.59 -13.75
C ILE A 103 -14.65 2.12 -14.07
N ASN A 104 -15.81 1.83 -14.68
CA ASN A 104 -16.03 0.49 -15.21
C ASN A 104 -15.09 0.24 -16.39
N TYR A 105 -14.61 -0.98 -16.52
CA TYR A 105 -13.66 -1.30 -17.60
C TYR A 105 -14.24 -1.04 -18.99
N GLU A 106 -15.51 -1.35 -19.16
CA GLU A 106 -16.27 -1.12 -20.41
C GLU A 106 -16.38 0.37 -20.79
N ASP A 107 -16.30 1.26 -19.81
CA ASP A 107 -16.36 2.72 -20.00
C ASP A 107 -15.00 3.31 -20.41
N LEU A 108 -13.90 2.53 -20.44
CA LEU A 108 -12.63 3.01 -21.00
C LEU A 108 -12.73 3.15 -22.51
N ASN A 109 -12.20 4.26 -23.04
CA ASN A 109 -12.28 4.58 -24.47
C ASN A 109 -10.89 4.95 -25.03
N GLY A 110 -9.96 4.01 -24.98
CA GLY A 110 -8.62 4.21 -25.56
C GLY A 110 -7.67 5.06 -24.72
N GLY A 111 -7.86 5.16 -23.42
CA GLY A 111 -6.95 5.88 -22.52
C GLY A 111 -5.58 5.21 -22.39
N LYS A 112 -4.64 5.94 -21.81
CA LYS A 112 -3.21 5.58 -21.65
C LYS A 112 -2.96 4.14 -21.18
N TYR A 113 -3.82 3.62 -20.33
CA TYR A 113 -3.61 2.32 -19.70
C TYR A 113 -4.42 1.17 -20.31
N GLN A 114 -5.41 1.44 -21.15
CA GLN A 114 -6.36 0.41 -21.59
C GLN A 114 -5.69 -0.77 -22.31
N SER A 115 -4.87 -0.50 -23.32
CA SER A 115 -4.23 -1.57 -24.11
C SER A 115 -3.30 -2.43 -23.24
N LYS A 116 -2.48 -1.77 -22.41
CA LYS A 116 -1.55 -2.46 -21.54
C LYS A 116 -2.24 -3.29 -20.46
N LEU A 117 -3.35 -2.78 -19.95
CA LEU A 117 -4.23 -3.49 -19.03
C LEU A 117 -4.81 -4.74 -19.62
N LYS A 118 -5.38 -4.59 -20.82
CA LYS A 118 -6.00 -5.69 -21.53
C LYS A 118 -4.99 -6.81 -21.76
N GLU A 119 -3.84 -6.49 -22.34
CA GLU A 119 -2.77 -7.45 -22.61
C GLU A 119 -2.32 -8.17 -21.32
N THR A 120 -2.10 -7.41 -20.26
CA THR A 120 -1.64 -7.98 -18.98
C THR A 120 -2.71 -8.82 -18.31
N TRP A 121 -3.97 -8.37 -18.37
CA TRP A 121 -5.08 -9.12 -17.81
C TRP A 121 -5.28 -10.45 -18.52
N GLU A 122 -5.27 -10.43 -19.87
CA GLU A 122 -5.38 -11.62 -20.70
C GLU A 122 -4.23 -12.62 -20.46
N THR A 123 -3.03 -12.10 -20.18
CA THR A 123 -1.86 -12.93 -19.85
C THR A 123 -1.98 -13.59 -18.49
N LEU A 124 -2.40 -12.84 -17.47
CA LEU A 124 -2.40 -13.33 -16.09
C LEU A 124 -3.71 -14.02 -15.69
N PHE A 125 -4.83 -13.65 -16.30
CA PHE A 125 -6.16 -14.13 -15.97
C PHE A 125 -7.00 -14.36 -17.22
N PRO A 126 -6.59 -15.28 -18.14
CA PRO A 126 -7.15 -15.40 -19.49
C PRO A 126 -8.63 -15.80 -19.55
N GLU A 127 -9.17 -16.38 -18.48
CA GLU A 127 -10.55 -16.86 -18.44
C GLU A 127 -11.54 -15.84 -17.89
N GLU A 128 -11.09 -14.62 -17.62
CA GLU A 128 -11.91 -13.61 -16.95
C GLU A 128 -11.76 -12.24 -17.60
N GLU A 129 -12.82 -11.46 -17.54
CA GLU A 129 -12.78 -10.06 -17.98
C GLU A 129 -12.69 -9.11 -16.80
N PRO A 130 -11.88 -8.03 -16.92
CA PRO A 130 -11.86 -6.98 -15.92
C PRO A 130 -13.21 -6.25 -15.88
N LYS A 131 -13.67 -5.89 -14.67
CA LYS A 131 -14.94 -5.14 -14.50
C LYS A 131 -14.74 -3.71 -14.10
N TYR A 132 -13.75 -3.46 -13.26
CA TYR A 132 -13.50 -2.15 -12.71
C TYR A 132 -12.05 -1.78 -12.86
N VAL A 133 -11.83 -0.49 -13.04
CA VAL A 133 -10.51 0.10 -13.14
C VAL A 133 -10.41 1.21 -12.12
N SER A 134 -9.40 1.15 -11.26
CA SER A 134 -9.00 2.26 -10.43
C SER A 134 -7.75 2.87 -11.04
N ILE A 135 -7.80 4.14 -11.33
CA ILE A 135 -6.65 4.88 -11.83
C ILE A 135 -6.23 5.83 -10.72
N SER A 136 -4.99 5.67 -10.28
CA SER A 136 -4.37 6.52 -9.29
C SER A 136 -3.06 7.03 -9.86
N GLU A 137 -2.89 8.34 -9.88
CA GLU A 137 -1.64 9.00 -10.25
C GLU A 137 -1.36 10.11 -9.25
N SER A 138 -0.23 10.04 -8.55
CA SER A 138 0.22 11.05 -7.59
C SER A 138 1.63 11.52 -7.96
N ILE A 139 2.13 12.53 -7.24
CA ILE A 139 3.54 12.93 -7.38
C ILE A 139 4.53 11.81 -7.06
N TYR A 140 4.07 10.69 -6.50
CA TYR A 140 4.87 9.56 -6.05
C TYR A 140 4.56 8.26 -6.79
N ARG A 141 3.48 8.17 -7.59
CA ARG A 141 3.06 6.95 -8.27
C ARG A 141 2.28 7.21 -9.55
N VAL A 142 2.44 6.31 -10.50
CA VAL A 142 1.63 6.22 -11.71
C VAL A 142 0.87 4.89 -11.73
N GLY A 143 -0.42 4.96 -11.94
CA GLY A 143 -1.31 3.93 -12.42
C GLY A 143 -1.40 2.63 -11.64
N THR A 144 -2.36 2.53 -10.72
CA THR A 144 -2.82 1.24 -10.19
C THR A 144 -4.17 0.91 -10.82
N ILE A 145 -4.33 -0.34 -11.29
CA ILE A 145 -5.51 -0.77 -12.00
C ILE A 145 -6.02 -2.04 -11.37
N SER A 146 -7.29 -2.04 -10.99
CA SER A 146 -7.90 -3.16 -10.36
C SER A 146 -9.18 -3.56 -11.10
N SER A 147 -9.48 -4.82 -11.08
CA SER A 147 -10.66 -5.33 -11.71
C SER A 147 -11.25 -6.50 -10.93
N ASN A 148 -12.54 -6.63 -11.01
CA ASN A 148 -13.33 -7.72 -10.50
C ASN A 148 -13.28 -7.96 -8.98
N ALA A 149 -14.06 -7.18 -8.24
CA ALA A 149 -14.21 -7.33 -6.77
C ALA A 149 -14.71 -8.71 -6.31
N LYS A 150 -15.41 -9.49 -7.16
CA LYS A 150 -15.90 -10.82 -6.79
C LYS A 150 -14.79 -11.86 -6.68
N GLN A 151 -13.79 -11.76 -7.50
CA GLN A 151 -12.69 -12.73 -7.58
C GLN A 151 -11.41 -12.19 -6.98
N ASN A 152 -11.42 -10.94 -6.49
CA ASN A 152 -10.26 -10.30 -5.86
C ASN A 152 -8.99 -10.38 -6.71
N LYS A 153 -9.11 -10.39 -8.02
CA LYS A 153 -7.97 -10.34 -8.95
C LYS A 153 -7.69 -8.91 -9.34
N GLN A 154 -6.43 -8.55 -9.36
CA GLN A 154 -5.98 -7.20 -9.69
C GLN A 154 -4.75 -7.28 -10.58
N VAL A 155 -4.66 -6.36 -11.53
CA VAL A 155 -3.46 -6.10 -12.31
C VAL A 155 -3.10 -4.64 -12.14
N TYR A 156 -1.85 -4.33 -11.89
CA TYR A 156 -1.37 -2.96 -11.78
C TYR A 156 -0.04 -2.79 -12.49
N THR A 157 0.22 -1.56 -12.90
CA THR A 157 1.46 -1.18 -13.55
C THR A 157 2.15 -0.11 -12.72
N GLU A 158 3.46 -0.20 -12.59
CA GLU A 158 4.30 0.81 -11.96
C GLU A 158 4.94 1.74 -12.98
N ASP A 159 5.50 2.88 -12.55
CA ASP A 159 6.18 3.87 -13.40
C ASP A 159 7.31 3.28 -14.25
N ASN A 160 8.03 2.31 -13.68
CA ASN A 160 9.11 1.61 -14.36
C ASN A 160 8.63 0.62 -15.43
N GLY A 161 7.31 0.50 -15.64
CA GLY A 161 6.72 -0.45 -16.56
C GLY A 161 6.55 -1.86 -16.00
N SER A 162 6.89 -2.10 -14.74
CA SER A 162 6.65 -3.39 -14.09
C SER A 162 5.15 -3.66 -14.01
N ILE A 163 4.78 -4.90 -14.27
CA ILE A 163 3.39 -5.35 -14.26
C ILE A 163 3.25 -6.44 -13.21
N HIS A 164 2.23 -6.33 -12.40
CA HIS A 164 1.96 -7.28 -11.35
C HIS A 164 0.50 -7.68 -11.35
N GLY A 165 0.24 -8.96 -11.17
CA GLY A 165 -1.08 -9.49 -10.86
C GLY A 165 -1.15 -9.89 -9.38
N VAL A 166 -2.30 -9.73 -8.77
CA VAL A 166 -2.58 -10.21 -7.41
C VAL A 166 -3.91 -10.93 -7.41
N ASN A 167 -3.92 -12.14 -6.87
CA ASN A 167 -5.13 -12.89 -6.54
C ASN A 167 -5.28 -12.92 -5.02
N TYR A 168 -6.32 -12.29 -4.48
CA TYR A 168 -6.59 -12.24 -3.03
C TYR A 168 -7.47 -13.38 -2.51
N ALA A 169 -8.04 -14.18 -3.40
CA ALA A 169 -8.82 -15.37 -3.04
C ALA A 169 -8.33 -16.57 -3.84
N PRO A 170 -7.07 -16.97 -3.67
CA PRO A 170 -6.54 -18.14 -4.37
C PRO A 170 -7.22 -19.39 -3.83
N ASP A 171 -7.56 -20.31 -4.72
CA ASP A 171 -8.22 -21.54 -4.33
C ASP A 171 -7.29 -22.41 -3.48
N ASP A 172 -6.02 -22.53 -3.90
CA ASP A 172 -5.02 -23.31 -3.18
C ASP A 172 -3.58 -22.89 -3.51
N ALA A 173 -2.66 -23.18 -2.59
CA ALA A 173 -1.23 -23.12 -2.85
C ALA A 173 -0.69 -24.53 -3.17
N PRO A 174 0.41 -24.65 -3.93
CA PRO A 174 1.10 -25.93 -4.13
C PRO A 174 1.45 -26.60 -2.80
N ALA A 175 1.37 -27.93 -2.72
CA ALA A 175 1.63 -28.68 -1.48
C ALA A 175 3.02 -28.41 -0.89
N SER A 176 4.04 -28.17 -1.73
CA SER A 176 5.39 -27.77 -1.31
C SER A 176 5.38 -26.43 -0.59
N VAL A 177 4.63 -25.44 -1.11
CA VAL A 177 4.49 -24.11 -0.53
C VAL A 177 3.73 -24.18 0.79
N GLN A 178 2.64 -24.96 0.87
CA GLN A 178 1.89 -25.17 2.11
C GLN A 178 2.76 -25.79 3.21
N LYS A 179 3.55 -26.83 2.86
CA LYS A 179 4.49 -27.45 3.80
C LYS A 179 5.54 -26.45 4.30
N GLN A 180 6.10 -25.66 3.40
CA GLN A 180 7.06 -24.62 3.75
C GLN A 180 6.42 -23.55 4.64
N ALA A 181 5.17 -23.15 4.36
CA ALA A 181 4.46 -22.16 5.16
C ALA A 181 4.31 -22.57 6.62
N ALA A 182 3.93 -23.82 6.89
CA ALA A 182 3.84 -24.33 8.25
C ALA A 182 5.22 -24.35 8.97
N GLN A 183 6.30 -24.69 8.26
CA GLN A 183 7.66 -24.64 8.83
C GLN A 183 8.10 -23.21 9.14
N VAL A 184 7.80 -22.26 8.24
CA VAL A 184 8.11 -20.85 8.43
C VAL A 184 7.35 -20.29 9.62
N LEU A 185 6.05 -20.53 9.75
CA LEU A 185 5.26 -20.08 10.89
C LEU A 185 5.82 -20.60 12.21
N SER A 186 6.14 -21.90 12.26
CA SER A 186 6.75 -22.53 13.45
C SER A 186 8.08 -21.85 13.80
N LYS A 187 8.94 -21.62 12.81
CA LYS A 187 10.24 -20.95 12.99
C LYS A 187 10.07 -19.52 13.51
N LEU A 188 9.24 -18.71 12.86
CA LEU A 188 9.01 -17.31 13.22
C LEU A 188 8.38 -17.14 14.61
N THR A 189 7.69 -18.15 15.08
CA THR A 189 7.06 -18.17 16.42
C THR A 189 7.87 -18.94 17.47
N ASN A 190 9.11 -19.34 17.16
CA ASN A 190 9.97 -20.16 18.04
C ASN A 190 9.27 -21.45 18.51
N GLY A 191 8.56 -22.12 17.59
CA GLY A 191 7.85 -23.36 17.86
C GLY A 191 6.53 -23.23 18.65
N LYS A 192 6.15 -22.01 19.04
CA LYS A 192 4.91 -21.77 19.80
C LYS A 192 3.64 -22.02 18.99
N VAL A 193 3.72 -21.77 17.69
CA VAL A 193 2.61 -22.00 16.74
C VAL A 193 3.12 -22.95 15.65
N LYS A 194 2.44 -24.07 15.50
CA LYS A 194 2.84 -25.12 14.52
C LYS A 194 2.04 -25.08 13.22
N LYS A 195 0.85 -24.51 13.25
CA LYS A 195 -0.05 -24.35 12.10
C LYS A 195 -1.12 -23.31 12.40
N GLY A 196 -1.86 -22.89 11.40
CA GLY A 196 -2.94 -21.91 11.52
C GLY A 196 -2.69 -20.66 10.65
N GLU A 197 -1.64 -20.73 9.82
CA GLU A 197 -1.42 -19.77 8.73
C GLU A 197 -2.55 -19.86 7.72
N LYS A 198 -2.94 -18.68 7.24
CA LYS A 198 -3.94 -18.55 6.17
C LYS A 198 -3.28 -17.96 4.95
N LEU A 199 -3.52 -18.55 3.80
CA LEU A 199 -3.15 -17.94 2.54
C LEU A 199 -3.95 -16.63 2.37
N ASP A 200 -3.25 -15.52 2.20
CA ASP A 200 -3.84 -14.19 2.09
C ASP A 200 -3.95 -13.78 0.62
N ARG A 201 -2.87 -13.99 -0.12
CA ARG A 201 -2.83 -13.62 -1.55
C ARG A 201 -1.72 -14.33 -2.29
N VAL A 202 -1.84 -14.36 -3.61
CA VAL A 202 -0.77 -14.78 -4.52
C VAL A 202 -0.42 -13.59 -5.41
N PHE A 203 0.87 -13.28 -5.46
CA PHE A 203 1.42 -12.36 -6.46
C PHE A 203 1.80 -13.18 -7.69
N VAL A 204 1.15 -12.84 -8.80
CA VAL A 204 1.37 -13.48 -10.10
C VAL A 204 2.20 -12.52 -10.95
N LEU A 205 3.32 -12.98 -11.47
CA LEU A 205 4.29 -12.16 -12.18
C LEU A 205 4.60 -12.79 -13.52
N ASP A 206 4.53 -11.99 -14.56
CA ASP A 206 4.82 -12.44 -15.91
C ASP A 206 6.26 -12.99 -16.01
N GLY A 207 6.38 -14.25 -16.43
CA GLY A 207 7.65 -14.94 -16.60
C GLY A 207 8.50 -15.10 -15.33
N LYS A 208 7.90 -14.95 -14.13
CA LYS A 208 8.58 -15.11 -12.83
C LYS A 208 7.82 -16.11 -11.98
N PRO A 209 8.49 -16.68 -10.96
CA PRO A 209 7.81 -17.49 -9.94
C PRO A 209 6.68 -16.71 -9.24
N ASN A 210 5.61 -17.40 -8.90
CA ASN A 210 4.57 -16.84 -8.07
C ASN A 210 5.04 -16.71 -6.62
N VAL A 211 4.50 -15.72 -5.93
CA VAL A 211 4.82 -15.46 -4.53
C VAL A 211 3.56 -15.56 -3.68
N TYR A 212 3.55 -16.51 -2.76
CA TYR A 212 2.42 -16.83 -1.88
C TYR A 212 2.60 -16.15 -0.54
N GLN A 213 1.70 -15.24 -0.21
CA GLN A 213 1.72 -14.53 1.06
C GLN A 213 0.73 -15.16 2.04
N TYR A 214 1.23 -15.44 3.24
CA TYR A 214 0.48 -16.01 4.35
C TYR A 214 0.38 -15.03 5.50
N LYS A 215 -0.70 -15.17 6.26
CA LYS A 215 -0.93 -14.45 7.52
C LYS A 215 -1.31 -15.43 8.62
N TYR A 216 -0.83 -15.14 9.82
CA TYR A 216 -1.31 -15.74 11.05
C TYR A 216 -1.59 -14.60 12.04
N LYS A 217 -2.74 -14.65 12.69
CA LYS A 217 -3.16 -13.65 13.67
C LYS A 217 -3.66 -14.29 14.94
N SER A 218 -3.16 -13.83 16.07
CA SER A 218 -3.63 -14.22 17.40
C SER A 218 -3.79 -13.00 18.29
N LYS A 219 -4.17 -13.23 19.57
CA LYS A 219 -4.27 -12.13 20.56
C LYS A 219 -2.91 -11.53 20.90
N THR A 220 -1.81 -12.25 20.73
CA THR A 220 -0.48 -11.87 21.21
C THR A 220 0.51 -11.58 20.11
N ILE A 221 0.31 -12.14 18.91
CA ILE A 221 1.26 -12.02 17.82
C ILE A 221 0.55 -12.05 16.47
N ASP A 222 0.99 -11.20 15.58
CA ASP A 222 0.66 -11.22 14.15
C ASP A 222 1.93 -11.58 13.37
N VAL A 223 1.80 -12.55 12.48
CA VAL A 223 2.89 -13.00 11.62
C VAL A 223 2.41 -12.91 10.17
N SER A 224 3.23 -12.36 9.30
CA SER A 224 3.02 -12.46 7.87
C SER A 224 4.33 -12.78 7.17
N PHE A 225 4.25 -13.57 6.10
CA PHE A 225 5.42 -13.98 5.33
C PHE A 225 5.04 -14.32 3.89
N ALA A 226 6.02 -14.29 2.99
CA ALA A 226 5.82 -14.59 1.59
C ALA A 226 6.88 -15.56 1.07
N ILE A 227 6.43 -16.60 0.36
CA ILE A 227 7.23 -17.70 -0.16
C ILE A 227 7.13 -17.74 -1.68
N GLU A 228 8.25 -17.85 -2.35
CA GLU A 228 8.35 -18.10 -3.78
C GLU A 228 8.11 -19.61 -4.07
N ASP A 229 7.34 -19.93 -5.09
CA ASP A 229 6.90 -21.31 -5.34
C ASP A 229 7.96 -22.24 -5.95
N GLN A 230 8.94 -21.72 -6.68
CA GLN A 230 9.96 -22.53 -7.35
C GLN A 230 11.12 -22.91 -6.43
N THR A 231 11.66 -21.93 -5.71
CA THR A 231 12.82 -22.15 -4.83
C THR A 231 12.44 -22.37 -3.37
N LEU A 232 11.18 -22.09 -3.01
CA LEU A 232 10.67 -22.05 -1.65
C LEU A 232 11.41 -21.04 -0.74
N GLU A 233 12.07 -20.06 -1.35
CA GLU A 233 12.71 -18.97 -0.62
C GLU A 233 11.69 -18.10 0.08
N LEU A 234 12.03 -17.67 1.28
CA LEU A 234 11.26 -16.72 2.07
C LEU A 234 11.66 -15.29 1.67
N LEU A 235 10.81 -14.63 0.89
CA LEU A 235 11.07 -13.28 0.40
C LEU A 235 10.64 -12.20 1.37
N GLN A 236 9.77 -12.55 2.33
CA GLN A 236 9.25 -11.61 3.30
C GLN A 236 8.92 -12.32 4.61
N ALA A 237 9.23 -11.70 5.72
CA ALA A 237 8.73 -12.09 7.03
C ALA A 237 8.53 -10.86 7.90
N SER A 238 7.45 -10.86 8.67
CA SER A 238 7.18 -9.87 9.71
C SER A 238 6.56 -10.55 10.91
N VAL A 239 7.03 -10.19 12.09
CA VAL A 239 6.55 -10.68 13.37
C VAL A 239 6.25 -9.47 14.24
N GLN A 240 4.99 -9.26 14.55
CA GLN A 240 4.55 -8.13 15.37
C GLN A 240 3.89 -8.64 16.65
N SER A 241 4.33 -8.13 17.79
CA SER A 241 3.65 -8.41 19.04
C SER A 241 2.38 -7.59 19.14
N ASN A 242 1.24 -8.26 19.29
CA ASN A 242 -0.03 -7.62 19.60
C ASN A 242 0.00 -7.19 21.08
N GLY A 243 0.70 -6.09 21.37
CA GLY A 243 0.62 -5.44 22.69
C GLY A 243 -0.81 -4.99 22.95
N LYS A 244 -1.15 -4.74 24.23
CA LYS A 244 -2.41 -4.07 24.58
C LYS A 244 -2.52 -2.81 23.72
N GLY A 245 -3.56 -2.76 22.89
CA GLY A 245 -3.82 -1.62 22.03
C GLY A 245 -3.71 -0.32 22.83
N VAL A 246 -3.19 0.70 22.19
CA VAL A 246 -3.11 2.01 22.83
C VAL A 246 -4.49 2.62 22.72
N ASP A 247 -5.17 2.78 23.85
CA ASP A 247 -6.58 3.20 23.89
C ASP A 247 -6.81 4.65 23.44
N ASN A 248 -5.73 5.43 23.26
CA ASN A 248 -5.87 6.79 22.75
C ASN A 248 -4.64 7.26 21.93
N TYR A 249 -4.89 8.22 21.05
CA TYR A 249 -3.90 8.79 20.14
C TYR A 249 -2.70 9.44 20.86
N LYS A 250 -2.91 10.06 22.04
CA LYS A 250 -1.83 10.70 22.80
C LYS A 250 -0.84 9.66 23.36
N GLU A 251 -1.34 8.54 23.84
CA GLU A 251 -0.49 7.44 24.31
C GLU A 251 0.29 6.79 23.16
N PHE A 252 -0.35 6.62 21.99
CA PHE A 252 0.31 6.18 20.76
C PHE A 252 1.48 7.12 20.41
N GLN A 253 1.21 8.43 20.30
CA GLN A 253 2.26 9.41 20.00
C GLN A 253 3.41 9.39 21.04
N LYS A 254 3.10 9.18 22.34
CA LYS A 254 4.13 9.07 23.38
C LYS A 254 5.01 7.83 23.16
N LYS A 255 4.42 6.69 22.82
CA LYS A 255 5.15 5.45 22.51
C LYS A 255 6.03 5.62 21.27
N GLU A 256 5.51 6.22 20.18
CA GLU A 256 6.29 6.50 18.97
C GLU A 256 7.47 7.45 19.24
N LYS A 257 7.25 8.53 19.97
CA LYS A 257 8.35 9.44 20.38
C LYS A 257 9.41 8.73 21.22
N ALA A 258 9.00 7.84 22.13
CA ALA A 258 9.93 7.06 22.95
C ALA A 258 10.72 6.04 22.10
N LYS A 259 10.09 5.40 21.11
CA LYS A 259 10.73 4.53 20.11
C LYS A 259 11.77 5.32 19.32
N ASP A 260 11.38 6.46 18.74
CA ASP A 260 12.26 7.35 17.98
C ASP A 260 13.49 7.77 18.79
N ALA A 261 13.30 8.15 20.07
CA ALA A 261 14.39 8.57 20.94
C ALA A 261 15.39 7.44 21.24
N LYS A 262 14.93 6.20 21.32
CA LYS A 262 15.80 5.02 21.46
C LYS A 262 16.54 4.71 20.18
N LEU A 263 15.85 4.71 19.03
CA LEU A 263 16.44 4.43 17.74
C LEU A 263 17.55 5.44 17.36
N LYS A 264 17.39 6.72 17.71
CA LYS A 264 18.40 7.75 17.48
C LYS A 264 19.73 7.49 18.21
N LYS A 265 19.73 6.74 19.30
CA LYS A 265 20.92 6.39 20.08
C LYS A 265 21.70 5.23 19.46
N LEU A 266 21.10 4.45 18.58
CA LEU A 266 21.75 3.32 17.94
C LEU A 266 22.59 3.82 16.75
N THR A 267 23.79 3.32 16.61
CA THR A 267 24.63 3.62 15.45
C THR A 267 24.20 2.83 14.22
N LEU A 268 24.51 3.32 13.02
CA LEU A 268 24.23 2.61 11.78
C LEU A 268 24.94 1.24 11.74
N ASP A 269 26.18 1.19 12.25
CA ASP A 269 26.97 -0.04 12.31
C ASP A 269 26.34 -1.09 13.23
N ALA A 270 25.86 -0.66 14.42
CA ALA A 270 25.15 -1.56 15.35
C ALA A 270 23.89 -2.13 14.71
N LEU A 271 23.08 -1.28 14.05
CA LEU A 271 21.89 -1.72 13.36
C LEU A 271 22.21 -2.64 12.18
N THR A 272 23.24 -2.33 11.39
CA THR A 272 23.65 -3.21 10.29
C THR A 272 24.10 -4.58 10.79
N LYS A 273 24.86 -4.63 11.88
CA LYS A 273 25.26 -5.90 12.52
C LYS A 273 24.04 -6.72 13.00
N ASN A 274 23.07 -6.06 13.64
CA ASN A 274 21.85 -6.71 14.07
C ASN A 274 21.05 -7.21 12.87
N ALA A 275 20.90 -6.42 11.80
CA ALA A 275 20.19 -6.80 10.59
C ALA A 275 20.79 -8.05 9.94
N VAL A 276 22.11 -8.17 9.85
CA VAL A 276 22.79 -9.38 9.31
C VAL A 276 22.38 -10.62 10.12
N LYS A 277 22.40 -10.53 11.44
CA LYS A 277 22.01 -11.64 12.33
C LYS A 277 20.54 -11.99 12.16
N ASP A 278 19.67 -10.97 12.22
CA ASP A 278 18.23 -11.17 12.26
C ASP A 278 17.68 -11.60 10.89
N ALA A 279 18.21 -11.08 9.76
CA ALA A 279 17.85 -11.54 8.43
C ALA A 279 18.21 -13.03 8.23
N LYS A 280 19.40 -13.44 8.70
CA LYS A 280 19.79 -14.86 8.65
C LYS A 280 18.87 -15.73 9.49
N ALA A 281 18.49 -15.25 10.67
CA ALA A 281 17.58 -15.98 11.56
C ALA A 281 16.15 -16.06 11.03
N MET A 282 15.58 -14.92 10.58
CA MET A 282 14.18 -14.85 10.17
C MET A 282 13.94 -15.43 8.78
N ILE A 283 14.65 -14.94 7.78
CA ILE A 283 14.40 -15.24 6.35
C ILE A 283 15.50 -16.06 5.68
N ASN A 284 16.50 -16.50 6.43
CA ASN A 284 17.68 -17.20 5.93
C ASN A 284 18.45 -16.45 4.83
N PHE A 285 18.41 -15.12 4.86
CA PHE A 285 19.06 -14.25 3.87
C PHE A 285 20.40 -13.72 4.39
N ASP A 286 21.44 -13.74 3.55
CA ASP A 286 22.76 -13.22 3.90
C ASP A 286 22.93 -11.76 3.47
N LEU A 287 22.89 -10.85 4.43
CA LEU A 287 23.14 -9.42 4.23
C LEU A 287 24.64 -9.04 4.22
N LYS A 288 25.57 -9.99 4.22
CA LYS A 288 27.00 -9.69 4.17
C LYS A 288 27.37 -8.92 2.92
N GLY A 289 28.04 -7.78 3.11
CA GLY A 289 28.48 -6.91 2.02
C GLY A 289 27.39 -5.97 1.49
N TYR A 290 26.21 -5.94 2.11
CA TYR A 290 25.22 -4.92 1.85
C TYR A 290 25.55 -3.62 2.59
N LYS A 291 25.20 -2.48 1.97
CA LYS A 291 25.27 -1.16 2.59
C LYS A 291 23.90 -0.82 3.15
N GLY A 292 23.83 -0.59 4.44
CA GLY A 292 22.60 -0.17 5.13
C GLY A 292 22.42 1.35 5.09
N ALA A 293 21.19 1.80 4.91
CA ALA A 293 20.80 3.20 5.05
C ALA A 293 19.51 3.27 5.88
N ARG A 294 19.40 4.30 6.74
CA ARG A 294 18.15 4.57 7.47
C ARG A 294 17.18 5.34 6.60
N GLY A 295 15.90 5.16 6.85
CA GLY A 295 14.87 6.07 6.36
C GLY A 295 15.08 7.50 6.88
N THR A 296 14.88 8.46 6.02
CA THR A 296 15.15 9.89 6.30
C THR A 296 13.88 10.69 6.58
N ASN A 297 12.72 10.16 6.20
CA ASN A 297 11.45 10.83 6.37
C ASN A 297 10.83 10.57 7.75
N ALA A 298 9.88 11.39 8.11
CA ALA A 298 9.16 11.26 9.39
C ALA A 298 8.46 9.91 9.56
N TRP A 299 8.14 9.24 8.45
CA TRP A 299 7.32 8.04 8.38
C TRP A 299 8.11 6.73 8.26
N ASP A 300 9.41 6.82 7.92
CA ASP A 300 10.29 5.67 7.68
C ASP A 300 11.50 5.58 8.64
N LYS A 301 11.41 6.28 9.78
CA LYS A 301 12.49 6.36 10.78
C LYS A 301 12.90 5.02 11.38
N ASP A 302 11.99 4.09 11.42
CA ASP A 302 12.21 2.71 11.87
C ASP A 302 12.48 1.75 10.71
N GLN A 303 12.67 2.27 9.51
CA GLN A 303 13.03 1.48 8.35
C GLN A 303 14.52 1.58 8.02
N MET A 304 15.05 0.49 7.53
CA MET A 304 16.39 0.44 6.95
C MET A 304 16.33 -0.22 5.58
N THR A 305 17.07 0.35 4.64
CA THR A 305 17.24 -0.21 3.30
C THR A 305 18.68 -0.70 3.15
N PHE A 306 18.82 -1.93 2.69
CA PHE A 306 20.10 -2.58 2.44
C PHE A 306 20.27 -2.79 0.94
N THR A 307 21.37 -2.28 0.37
CA THR A 307 21.67 -2.37 -1.06
C THR A 307 23.04 -2.99 -1.31
N LYS A 308 23.14 -3.76 -2.40
CA LYS A 308 24.38 -4.34 -2.90
C LYS A 308 24.29 -4.44 -4.42
N LYS A 309 25.35 -4.06 -5.11
CA LYS A 309 25.39 -4.11 -6.59
C LYS A 309 25.12 -5.53 -7.08
N GLY A 310 24.17 -5.68 -8.00
CA GLY A 310 23.83 -6.97 -8.60
C GLY A 310 23.05 -7.92 -7.69
N ALA A 311 22.53 -7.44 -6.56
CA ALA A 311 21.70 -8.21 -5.64
C ALA A 311 20.38 -7.47 -5.34
N PRO A 312 19.31 -8.19 -4.91
CA PRO A 312 18.04 -7.56 -4.57
C PRO A 312 18.19 -6.56 -3.43
N THR A 313 17.42 -5.49 -3.47
CA THR A 313 17.26 -4.58 -2.32
C THR A 313 16.54 -5.30 -1.19
N VAL A 314 16.94 -5.03 0.04
CA VAL A 314 16.25 -5.54 1.23
C VAL A 314 15.81 -4.37 2.10
N THR A 315 14.51 -4.32 2.39
CA THR A 315 13.93 -3.36 3.33
C THR A 315 13.60 -4.07 4.64
N ALA A 316 13.88 -3.43 5.76
CA ALA A 316 13.66 -4.01 7.08
C ALA A 316 13.13 -2.99 8.07
N THR A 317 12.31 -3.43 9.02
CA THR A 317 11.78 -2.61 10.11
C THR A 317 12.46 -2.96 11.42
N VAL A 318 12.92 -1.93 12.12
CA VAL A 318 13.66 -2.05 13.37
C VAL A 318 12.80 -1.67 14.58
N ASP A 319 12.87 -2.47 15.63
CA ASP A 319 12.25 -2.18 16.92
C ASP A 319 13.10 -1.23 17.77
N ALA A 320 12.50 -0.73 18.85
CA ALA A 320 13.11 0.26 19.74
C ALA A 320 14.41 -0.21 20.45
N ASP A 321 14.65 -1.52 20.52
CA ASP A 321 15.85 -2.14 21.09
C ASP A 321 16.93 -2.41 20.03
N GLY A 322 16.65 -2.12 18.77
CA GLY A 322 17.56 -2.34 17.65
C GLY A 322 17.50 -3.73 17.02
N SER A 323 16.59 -4.60 17.46
CA SER A 323 16.27 -5.84 16.78
C SER A 323 15.36 -5.58 15.57
N PHE A 324 15.37 -6.50 14.61
CA PHE A 324 14.54 -6.39 13.41
C PHE A 324 13.36 -7.36 13.50
N ASN A 325 12.17 -6.85 13.24
CA ASN A 325 10.93 -7.62 13.26
C ASN A 325 10.32 -7.85 11.87
N SER A 326 10.89 -7.23 10.83
CA SER A 326 10.41 -7.39 9.46
C SER A 326 11.56 -7.28 8.46
N PHE A 327 11.51 -8.13 7.43
CA PHE A 327 12.38 -8.07 6.25
C PHE A 327 11.57 -8.31 4.99
N ILE A 328 11.90 -7.58 3.92
CA ILE A 328 11.33 -7.72 2.57
C ILE A 328 12.50 -7.75 1.59
N VAL A 329 12.61 -8.82 0.80
CA VAL A 329 13.60 -8.98 -0.27
C VAL A 329 12.92 -8.65 -1.61
N GLU A 330 13.33 -7.59 -2.27
CA GLU A 330 12.77 -7.13 -3.56
C GLU A 330 13.43 -7.90 -4.72
N LYS A 331 13.22 -9.20 -4.76
CA LYS A 331 13.87 -10.08 -5.75
C LYS A 331 13.42 -9.82 -7.18
N TYR A 332 12.16 -9.39 -7.35
CA TYR A 332 11.52 -9.19 -8.65
C TYR A 332 11.07 -7.75 -8.90
N GLY A 333 11.63 -6.78 -8.17
CA GLY A 333 11.21 -5.38 -8.27
C GLY A 333 9.84 -5.10 -7.63
N GLN A 334 9.38 -5.99 -6.76
CA GLN A 334 8.08 -5.87 -6.12
C GLN A 334 8.22 -5.26 -4.73
N HIS A 335 7.37 -4.31 -4.46
CA HIS A 335 7.02 -4.00 -3.09
C HIS A 335 5.94 -4.98 -2.61
N LEU A 336 6.36 -6.08 -2.01
CA LEU A 336 5.47 -6.96 -1.26
C LEU A 336 5.02 -6.19 0.00
N SER A 337 4.17 -5.17 -0.19
CA SER A 337 3.74 -4.38 0.95
C SER A 337 2.68 -5.12 1.74
N PHE A 338 2.80 -5.14 3.06
CA PHE A 338 1.74 -5.57 3.97
C PHE A 338 0.57 -4.56 4.04
N GLY A 339 0.54 -3.58 3.13
CA GLY A 339 -0.46 -2.54 3.08
C GLY A 339 -1.86 -3.07 2.82
N GLY A 340 -2.83 -2.44 3.44
CA GLY A 340 -4.24 -2.81 3.40
C GLY A 340 -4.77 -3.01 1.98
N ASN A 341 -5.67 -3.96 1.85
CA ASN A 341 -6.35 -4.29 0.61
C ASN A 341 -7.26 -3.13 0.20
N THR A 342 -6.83 -2.29 -0.72
CA THR A 342 -7.75 -1.40 -1.40
C THR A 342 -8.45 -2.22 -2.47
N ILE A 343 -9.67 -2.64 -2.20
CA ILE A 343 -10.50 -3.27 -3.24
C ILE A 343 -11.15 -2.16 -4.02
N VAL A 344 -10.94 -2.20 -5.30
CA VAL A 344 -11.65 -1.34 -6.23
C VAL A 344 -13.05 -1.88 -6.43
N GLY A 345 -14.01 -1.03 -6.18
CA GLY A 345 -15.42 -1.32 -6.37
C GLY A 345 -15.99 -0.59 -7.58
N PRO A 346 -17.29 -0.74 -7.83
CA PRO A 346 -17.99 0.00 -8.86
C PRO A 346 -17.74 1.51 -8.76
N ALA A 347 -17.69 2.17 -9.91
CA ALA A 347 -17.70 3.62 -9.95
C ALA A 347 -18.91 4.12 -9.12
N ASN A 348 -18.68 4.99 -8.14
CA ASN A 348 -19.67 5.52 -7.17
C ASN A 348 -19.97 4.69 -5.91
N GLU A 349 -19.42 3.52 -5.74
CA GLU A 349 -19.46 2.86 -4.44
C GLU A 349 -18.25 3.24 -3.58
N GLU A 350 -18.47 3.26 -2.27
CA GLU A 350 -17.38 3.50 -1.33
C GLU A 350 -16.33 2.38 -1.45
N PRO A 351 -15.04 2.72 -1.59
CA PRO A 351 -14.00 1.71 -1.63
C PRO A 351 -14.10 0.83 -0.39
N LYS A 352 -14.42 -0.44 -0.58
CA LYS A 352 -14.49 -1.40 0.53
C LYS A 352 -13.08 -1.78 0.92
N ILE A 353 -12.63 -1.30 2.07
CA ILE A 353 -11.41 -1.82 2.69
C ILE A 353 -11.80 -3.15 3.33
N LEU A 354 -11.40 -4.26 2.74
CA LEU A 354 -11.47 -5.54 3.43
C LEU A 354 -10.36 -5.57 4.50
N ILE A 355 -10.77 -5.28 5.72
CA ILE A 355 -9.96 -5.56 6.90
C ILE A 355 -10.23 -7.04 7.23
N ASN A 356 -9.34 -7.91 6.80
CA ASN A 356 -9.32 -9.31 7.25
C ASN A 356 -8.52 -9.45 8.54
#